data_75fc581e4d00003217b0d1a70fb19799
#
_entry.id   75fc581e4d00003217b0d1a70fb19799
#
_cell.length_a   1.000
_cell.length_b   1.000
_cell.length_c   1.000
_cell.angle_alpha   90.00
_cell.angle_beta   90.00
_cell.angle_gamma   90.00
#
_symmetry.space_group_name_H-M   'P 1'
#
loop_
_entity.id
_entity.type
_entity.pdbx_description
1 polymer ?
#
loop_
_entity_poly.entity_id
_entity_poly.type
_entity_poly.pdbx_seq_one_letter_code
_entity_poly.pdbx_strand_id
1 'polypeptide(L)' 'EDVVSTGNSIIKTVKQLQDQGCSVKLILSIVDREMGAVERFLKENLEYRPIFKVTDLL' A
#
# COMPACT_ATOMS: atom_id res chain seq x y z
N GLU A 1 1.78 -0.96 7.71
CA GLU A 1 2.93 -0.13 7.27
C GLU A 1 2.87 1.22 7.93
N ASP A 2 4.00 1.75 8.35
CA ASP A 2 4.04 3.09 8.97
C ASP A 2 3.88 4.18 7.92
N VAL A 3 4.73 4.16 6.91
CA VAL A 3 4.76 5.18 5.86
C VAL A 3 4.81 4.51 4.50
N VAL A 4 3.94 4.92 3.60
CA VAL A 4 3.90 4.42 2.23
C VAL A 4 4.26 5.54 1.27
N SER A 5 5.26 5.30 0.41
CA SER A 5 5.61 6.20 -0.68
C SER A 5 5.02 5.70 -2.01
N THR A 6 5.80 5.01 -2.84
CA THR A 6 5.31 4.48 -4.12
C THR A 6 4.54 3.18 -3.99
N GLY A 7 4.74 2.44 -2.90
CA GLY A 7 4.15 1.13 -2.68
C GLY A 7 4.89 -0.02 -3.32
N ASN A 8 6.03 0.21 -3.99
CA ASN A 8 6.75 -0.85 -4.71
C ASN A 8 7.23 -1.97 -3.78
N SER A 9 7.76 -1.62 -2.60
CA SER A 9 8.24 -2.62 -1.62
C SER A 9 7.09 -3.48 -1.11
N ILE A 10 5.95 -2.87 -0.87
CA ILE A 10 4.75 -3.56 -0.37
C ILE A 10 4.23 -4.51 -1.43
N ILE A 11 4.16 -4.09 -2.69
CA ILE A 11 3.73 -4.95 -3.80
C ILE A 11 4.63 -6.18 -3.90
N LYS A 12 5.94 -6.00 -3.77
CA LYS A 12 6.89 -7.11 -3.80
C LYS A 12 6.60 -8.11 -2.68
N THR A 13 6.38 -7.62 -1.47
CA THR A 13 6.05 -8.47 -0.31
C THR A 13 4.70 -9.18 -0.50
N VAL A 14 3.70 -8.47 -1.00
CA VAL A 14 2.38 -9.04 -1.29
C VAL A 14 2.49 -10.19 -2.27
N LYS A 15 3.25 -10.01 -3.35
CA LYS A 15 3.45 -11.07 -4.35
C LYS A 15 4.14 -12.30 -3.77
N GLN A 16 5.13 -12.09 -2.91
CA GLN A 16 5.80 -13.20 -2.22
C GLN A 16 4.83 -13.98 -1.34
N LEU A 17 3.96 -13.29 -0.61
CA LEU A 17 2.94 -13.93 0.24
C LEU A 17 1.91 -14.69 -0.61
N GLN A 18 1.47 -14.10 -1.70
CA GLN A 18 0.52 -14.74 -2.61
C GLN A 18 1.10 -16.00 -3.24
N ASP A 19 2.39 -15.99 -3.60
CA ASP A 19 3.09 -17.16 -4.13
C ASP A 19 3.15 -18.30 -3.11
N GLN A 20 3.07 -17.98 -1.82
CA GLN A 20 3.03 -18.97 -0.74
C GLN A 20 1.60 -19.38 -0.36
N GLY A 21 0.60 -18.97 -1.15
CA GLY A 21 -0.80 -19.33 -0.91
C GLY A 21 -1.54 -18.39 0.03
N CYS A 22 -0.92 -17.29 0.45
CA CYS A 22 -1.59 -16.30 1.29
C CYS A 22 -2.49 -15.40 0.45
N SER A 23 -3.63 -14.98 1.04
CA SER A 23 -4.52 -14.01 0.40
C SER A 23 -4.32 -12.65 1.05
N VAL A 24 -3.91 -11.65 0.24
CA VAL A 24 -3.75 -10.28 0.69
C VAL A 24 -4.73 -9.41 -0.05
N LYS A 25 -5.61 -8.71 0.68
CA LYS A 25 -6.68 -7.89 0.10
C LYS A 25 -6.65 -6.45 0.56
N LEU A 26 -6.05 -6.18 1.71
CA LEU A 26 -6.08 -4.87 2.35
C LEU A 26 -4.70 -4.47 2.82
N ILE A 27 -4.33 -3.22 2.54
CA ILE A 27 -3.12 -2.58 3.02
C ILE A 27 -3.52 -1.39 3.89
N LEU A 28 -2.96 -1.32 5.09
CA LEU A 28 -3.15 -0.23 6.02
C LEU A 28 -1.82 0.51 6.20
N SER A 29 -1.87 1.83 6.27
CA SER A 29 -0.70 2.62 6.62
C SER A 29 -1.09 3.78 7.52
N ILE A 30 -0.12 4.32 8.26
CA ILE A 30 -0.33 5.52 9.05
C ILE A 30 -0.25 6.74 8.14
N VAL A 31 0.77 6.84 7.30
CA VAL A 31 0.98 7.98 6.41
C VAL A 31 1.18 7.52 4.97
N ASP A 32 0.41 8.11 4.05
CA ASP A 32 0.64 8.00 2.62
C ASP A 32 1.34 9.28 2.14
N ARG A 33 2.51 9.11 1.56
CA ARG A 33 3.29 10.24 1.02
C ARG A 33 2.78 10.76 -0.32
N GLU A 34 1.71 10.17 -0.84
CA GLU A 34 1.08 10.57 -2.10
C GLU A 34 2.03 10.51 -3.30
N MET A 35 2.81 9.43 -3.37
CA MET A 35 3.77 9.18 -4.45
C MET A 35 3.29 8.08 -5.42
N GLY A 36 1.98 7.93 -5.56
CA GLY A 36 1.38 7.01 -6.52
C GLY A 36 1.00 5.65 -5.97
N ALA A 37 1.07 5.44 -4.64
CA ALA A 37 0.73 4.14 -4.06
C ALA A 37 -0.73 3.75 -4.27
N VAL A 38 -1.65 4.70 -4.18
CA VAL A 38 -3.09 4.46 -4.36
C VAL A 38 -3.36 3.79 -5.72
N GLU A 39 -2.85 4.38 -6.79
CA GLU A 39 -3.02 3.87 -8.14
C GLU A 39 -2.30 2.53 -8.31
N ARG A 40 -1.15 2.39 -7.69
CA ARG A 40 -0.36 1.16 -7.77
C ARG A 40 -1.10 -0.02 -7.12
N PHE A 41 -1.67 0.19 -5.94
CA PHE A 41 -2.43 -0.84 -5.24
C PHE A 41 -3.73 -1.17 -5.96
N LEU A 42 -4.39 -0.16 -6.52
CA LEU A 42 -5.62 -0.36 -7.28
C LEU A 42 -5.38 -1.27 -8.49
N LYS A 43 -4.28 -1.10 -9.20
CA LYS A 43 -3.91 -1.96 -10.33
C LYS A 43 -3.72 -3.42 -9.93
N GLU A 44 -3.33 -3.66 -8.69
CA GLU A 44 -3.12 -5.01 -8.15
C GLU A 44 -4.36 -5.54 -7.43
N ASN A 45 -5.51 -4.86 -7.56
CA ASN A 45 -6.76 -5.22 -6.89
C ASN A 45 -6.63 -5.27 -5.37
N LEU A 46 -5.83 -4.37 -4.80
CA LEU A 46 -5.63 -4.26 -3.37
C LEU A 46 -6.38 -3.04 -2.84
N GLU A 47 -7.11 -3.22 -1.75
CA GLU A 47 -7.71 -2.12 -1.02
C GLU A 47 -6.64 -1.45 -0.17
N TYR A 48 -6.59 -0.12 -0.18
CA TYR A 48 -5.59 0.64 0.55
C TYR A 48 -6.27 1.70 1.41
N ARG A 49 -5.97 1.70 2.71
CA ARG A 49 -6.56 2.63 3.68
C ARG A 49 -5.48 3.30 4.50
N PRO A 50 -4.94 4.44 4.04
CA PRO A 50 -4.06 5.26 4.88
C PRO A 50 -4.88 6.02 5.92
N ILE A 51 -4.31 6.22 7.11
CA ILE A 51 -4.94 7.06 8.13
C ILE A 51 -4.75 8.52 7.77
N PHE A 52 -3.55 8.91 7.36
CA PHE A 52 -3.21 10.26 6.93
C PHE A 52 -2.55 10.25 5.57
N LYS A 53 -2.81 11.28 4.78
CA LYS A 53 -1.99 11.62 3.62
C LYS A 53 -0.99 12.69 4.05
N VAL A 54 0.14 12.77 3.38
CA VAL A 54 1.16 13.76 3.75
C VAL A 54 0.62 15.20 3.68
N THR A 55 -0.28 15.48 2.75
CA THR A 55 -0.92 16.80 2.63
C THR A 55 -1.80 17.14 3.83
N ASP A 56 -2.29 16.16 4.56
CA ASP A 56 -3.08 16.40 5.78
C ASP A 56 -2.21 16.95 6.92
N LEU A 57 -0.89 16.75 6.83
CA LEU A 57 0.07 17.10 7.88
C LEU A 57 0.82 18.42 7.61
N LEU A 58 0.60 19.02 6.46
CA LEU A 58 1.31 20.25 6.03
C LEU A 58 0.55 21.54 6.39
#